data_80bc21a2c0809867250b32e390cf5330
#
_entry.id   80bc21a2c0809867250b32e390cf5330
#
_cell.length_a   1.000
_cell.length_b   1.000
_cell.length_c   1.000
_cell.angle_alpha   90.00
_cell.angle_beta   90.00
_cell.angle_gamma   90.00
#
_symmetry.space_group_name_H-M   'P 1'
#
loop_
_entity.id
_entity.type
_entity.pdbx_description
1 polymer ?
#
loop_
_entity_poly.entity_id
_entity_poly.type
_entity_poly.pdbx_seq_one_letter_code
_entity_poly.pdbx_strand_id
1 'polypeptide(L)'
;MTTILAAAMLLTGCGQAASSPVELTILAAASLTDVCNEIKEEYQAAHPNVTLSFSYGASGALQSQIEEGAPADLFFSAATKQMTALDEEGLMDSDSIVNLLENKVVLIVPEGSDKDIASFEDAATDKVSMIGLGEPG
;
A
#
# COMPACT_ATOMS: atom_id res chain seq x y z
N MET A 1 -30.24 -70.30 -6.03
CA MET A 1 -30.40 -69.00 -6.69
C MET A 1 -30.06 -67.91 -5.63
N THR A 2 -28.87 -67.36 -5.66
CA THR A 2 -28.38 -66.41 -4.64
C THR A 2 -28.16 -65.11 -5.38
N THR A 3 -28.96 -64.10 -5.09
CA THR A 3 -28.90 -62.77 -5.70
C THR A 3 -27.97 -61.88 -4.88
N ILE A 4 -26.84 -61.49 -5.48
CA ILE A 4 -25.89 -60.54 -4.86
C ILE A 4 -26.31 -59.13 -5.24
N LEU A 5 -26.70 -58.33 -4.26
CA LEU A 5 -27.04 -56.93 -4.40
C LEU A 5 -25.77 -56.10 -4.24
N ALA A 6 -25.23 -55.55 -5.33
CA ALA A 6 -24.09 -54.66 -5.34
C ALA A 6 -24.53 -53.22 -4.98
N ALA A 7 -24.17 -52.72 -3.81
CA ALA A 7 -24.37 -51.32 -3.42
C ALA A 7 -23.27 -50.46 -4.02
N ALA A 8 -23.62 -49.62 -5.01
CA ALA A 8 -22.72 -48.58 -5.55
C ALA A 8 -22.70 -47.36 -4.61
N MET A 9 -21.61 -47.15 -3.92
CA MET A 9 -21.36 -45.88 -3.18
C MET A 9 -20.97 -44.79 -4.17
N LEU A 10 -21.85 -43.82 -4.36
CA LEU A 10 -21.55 -42.57 -5.04
C LEU A 10 -20.80 -41.65 -4.07
N LEU A 11 -19.47 -41.57 -4.20
CA LEU A 11 -18.66 -40.53 -3.58
C LEU A 11 -18.92 -39.21 -4.35
N THR A 12 -19.82 -38.38 -3.84
CA THR A 12 -19.93 -37.00 -4.24
C THR A 12 -18.75 -36.24 -3.62
N GLY A 13 -17.63 -36.17 -4.33
CA GLY A 13 -16.52 -35.26 -4.00
C GLY A 13 -17.01 -33.82 -4.18
N CYS A 14 -17.14 -33.06 -3.08
CA CYS A 14 -17.23 -31.62 -3.15
C CYS A 14 -15.90 -31.11 -3.72
N GLY A 15 -15.83 -30.96 -5.03
CA GLY A 15 -14.78 -30.22 -5.69
C GLY A 15 -14.89 -28.77 -5.27
N GLN A 16 -14.00 -28.34 -4.36
CA GLN A 16 -13.77 -26.93 -4.09
C GLN A 16 -13.31 -26.34 -5.43
N ALA A 17 -14.12 -25.48 -6.03
CA ALA A 17 -13.72 -24.76 -7.23
C ALA A 17 -12.48 -23.94 -6.87
N ALA A 18 -11.33 -24.37 -7.35
CA ALA A 18 -10.11 -23.59 -7.21
C ALA A 18 -10.36 -22.27 -7.91
N SER A 19 -10.33 -21.16 -7.15
CA SER A 19 -10.42 -19.82 -7.73
C SER A 19 -9.25 -19.63 -8.70
N SER A 20 -9.53 -19.04 -9.87
CA SER A 20 -8.49 -18.77 -10.87
C SER A 20 -7.37 -17.94 -10.27
N PRO A 21 -6.12 -18.17 -10.65
CA PRO A 21 -5.00 -17.30 -10.24
C PRO A 21 -5.29 -15.84 -10.64
N VAL A 22 -5.01 -14.92 -9.72
CA VAL A 22 -5.13 -13.48 -9.90
C VAL A 22 -3.78 -12.85 -9.59
N GLU A 23 -3.28 -12.02 -10.47
CA GLU A 23 -2.10 -11.19 -10.24
C GLU A 23 -2.54 -9.73 -10.20
N LEU A 24 -2.09 -9.01 -9.16
CA LEU A 24 -2.31 -7.58 -9.00
C LEU A 24 -0.98 -6.85 -9.02
N THR A 25 -0.87 -5.87 -9.91
CA THR A 25 0.26 -4.96 -10.00
C THR A 25 -0.03 -3.70 -9.19
N ILE A 26 0.85 -3.40 -8.24
CA ILE A 26 0.64 -2.33 -7.26
C ILE A 26 1.83 -1.37 -7.33
N LEU A 27 1.55 -0.12 -7.60
CA LEU A 27 2.52 0.97 -7.50
C LEU A 27 2.35 1.64 -6.15
N ALA A 28 3.41 1.73 -5.35
CA ALA A 28 3.33 2.26 -4.00
C ALA A 28 4.48 3.21 -3.68
N ALA A 29 4.17 4.29 -2.96
CA ALA A 29 5.19 5.19 -2.46
C ALA A 29 6.25 4.44 -1.65
N ALA A 30 7.53 4.79 -1.84
CA ALA A 30 8.67 4.11 -1.22
C ALA A 30 8.61 4.09 0.31
N SER A 31 7.96 5.08 0.92
CA SER A 31 7.74 5.13 2.38
C SER A 31 6.84 4.00 2.91
N LEU A 32 6.12 3.30 2.03
CA LEU A 32 5.23 2.20 2.38
C LEU A 32 5.87 0.81 2.19
N THR A 33 7.14 0.75 1.79
CA THR A 33 7.81 -0.52 1.41
C THR A 33 7.66 -1.60 2.48
N ASP A 34 7.99 -1.29 3.73
CA ASP A 34 8.01 -2.29 4.80
C ASP A 34 6.60 -2.80 5.12
N VAL A 35 5.64 -1.87 5.31
CA VAL A 35 4.26 -2.25 5.63
C VAL A 35 3.58 -2.98 4.47
N CYS A 36 3.84 -2.58 3.21
CA CYS A 36 3.28 -3.27 2.05
C CYS A 36 3.85 -4.68 1.87
N ASN A 37 5.13 -4.90 2.20
CA ASN A 37 5.71 -6.24 2.17
C ASN A 37 5.10 -7.14 3.24
N GLU A 38 4.85 -6.64 4.44
CA GLU A 38 4.16 -7.38 5.50
C GLU A 38 2.71 -7.72 5.08
N ILE A 39 1.96 -6.74 4.55
CA ILE A 39 0.61 -6.97 4.02
C ILE A 39 0.62 -8.01 2.90
N LYS A 40 1.61 -7.97 2.01
CA LYS A 40 1.76 -8.95 0.92
C LYS A 40 1.86 -10.37 1.46
N GLU A 41 2.72 -10.60 2.46
CA GLU A 41 2.92 -11.92 3.06
C GLU A 41 1.64 -12.43 3.70
N GLU A 42 0.98 -11.61 4.52
CA GLU A 42 -0.27 -11.97 5.20
C GLU A 42 -1.42 -12.21 4.23
N TYR A 43 -1.58 -11.32 3.24
CA TYR A 43 -2.66 -11.42 2.27
C TYR A 43 -2.53 -12.66 1.39
N GLN A 44 -1.33 -12.94 0.87
CA GLN A 44 -1.09 -14.12 0.04
C GLN A 44 -1.21 -15.43 0.83
N ALA A 45 -0.87 -15.43 2.13
CA ALA A 45 -1.10 -16.58 3.01
C ALA A 45 -2.60 -16.88 3.17
N ALA A 46 -3.43 -15.84 3.27
CA ALA A 46 -4.88 -15.96 3.39
C ALA A 46 -5.56 -16.23 2.03
N HIS A 47 -4.95 -15.78 0.92
CA HIS A 47 -5.48 -15.85 -0.45
C HIS A 47 -4.46 -16.49 -1.41
N PRO A 48 -4.24 -17.81 -1.34
CA PRO A 48 -3.16 -18.49 -2.08
C PRO A 48 -3.30 -18.46 -3.61
N ASN A 49 -4.46 -18.04 -4.12
CA ASN A 49 -4.69 -17.82 -5.55
C ASN A 49 -4.35 -16.39 -6.01
N VAL A 50 -3.96 -15.49 -5.09
CA VAL A 50 -3.62 -14.10 -5.41
C VAL A 50 -2.11 -13.88 -5.29
N THR A 51 -1.54 -13.23 -6.31
CA THR A 51 -0.15 -12.77 -6.31
C THR A 51 -0.16 -11.25 -6.30
N LEU A 52 0.53 -10.62 -5.34
CA LEU A 52 0.72 -9.18 -5.27
C LEU A 52 2.13 -8.82 -5.75
N SER A 53 2.21 -8.01 -6.81
CA SER A 53 3.46 -7.52 -7.39
C SER A 53 3.59 -6.02 -7.11
N PHE A 54 4.54 -5.64 -6.24
CA PHE A 54 4.77 -4.24 -5.86
C PHE A 54 5.94 -3.63 -6.62
N SER A 55 5.74 -2.37 -7.07
CA SER A 55 6.81 -1.46 -7.50
C SER A 55 6.82 -0.24 -6.59
N TYR A 56 7.97 0.05 -5.98
CA TYR A 56 8.13 1.14 -5.03
C TYR A 56 8.90 2.31 -5.64
N GLY A 57 8.45 3.54 -5.38
CA GLY A 57 9.09 4.73 -5.89
C GLY A 57 8.57 6.03 -5.28
N ALA A 58 9.12 7.16 -5.73
CA ALA A 58 8.53 8.46 -5.43
C ALA A 58 7.15 8.57 -6.10
N SER A 59 6.14 9.10 -5.40
CA SER A 59 4.77 9.16 -5.92
C SER A 59 4.67 9.87 -7.27
N GLY A 60 5.46 10.94 -7.50
CA GLY A 60 5.51 11.63 -8.79
C GLY A 60 6.09 10.77 -9.92
N ALA A 61 7.12 9.97 -9.66
CA ALA A 61 7.69 9.06 -10.66
C ALA A 61 6.72 7.92 -11.00
N LEU A 62 5.97 7.43 -10.01
CA LEU A 62 4.94 6.41 -10.23
C LEU A 62 3.73 6.97 -10.97
N GLN A 63 3.32 8.22 -10.69
CA GLN A 63 2.34 8.95 -11.48
C GLN A 63 2.74 9.00 -12.96
N SER A 64 3.96 9.45 -13.26
CA SER A 64 4.44 9.51 -14.66
C SER A 64 4.42 8.15 -15.34
N GLN A 65 4.74 7.06 -14.64
CA GLN A 65 4.64 5.71 -15.20
C GLN A 65 3.18 5.34 -15.56
N ILE A 66 2.21 5.72 -14.73
CA ILE A 66 0.78 5.49 -15.01
C ILE A 66 0.34 6.31 -16.23
N GLU A 67 0.73 7.59 -16.29
CA GLU A 67 0.48 8.48 -17.44
C GLU A 67 1.09 7.93 -18.75
N GLU A 68 2.23 7.25 -18.66
CA GLU A 68 2.88 6.58 -19.79
C GLU A 68 2.26 5.21 -20.13
N GLY A 69 1.24 4.78 -19.38
CA GLY A 69 0.49 3.55 -19.63
C GLY A 69 1.07 2.31 -18.95
N ALA A 70 1.88 2.47 -17.90
CA ALA A 70 2.31 1.32 -17.09
C ALA A 70 1.08 0.63 -16.46
N PRO A 71 1.02 -0.71 -16.49
CA PRO A 71 -0.08 -1.43 -15.86
C PRO A 71 -0.04 -1.23 -14.34
N ALA A 72 -1.17 -0.83 -13.77
CA ALA A 72 -1.36 -0.71 -12.33
C ALA A 72 -2.81 -1.00 -11.97
N ASP A 73 -3.02 -1.98 -11.09
CA ASP A 73 -4.34 -2.28 -10.54
C ASP A 73 -4.64 -1.42 -9.31
N LEU A 74 -3.57 -1.06 -8.56
CA LEU A 74 -3.66 -0.20 -7.39
C LEU A 74 -2.50 0.80 -7.36
N PHE A 75 -2.79 2.01 -6.90
CA PHE A 75 -1.79 3.04 -6.66
C PHE A 75 -1.89 3.60 -5.24
N PHE A 76 -0.81 3.49 -4.47
CA PHE A 76 -0.66 4.08 -3.13
C PHE A 76 0.24 5.31 -3.20
N SER A 77 -0.35 6.48 -3.26
CA SER A 77 0.37 7.75 -3.26
C SER A 77 0.62 8.26 -1.83
N ALA A 78 1.82 8.77 -1.57
CA ALA A 78 2.12 9.47 -0.32
C ALA A 78 1.63 10.93 -0.32
N ALA A 79 1.10 11.42 -1.45
CA ALA A 79 0.58 12.77 -1.55
C ALA A 79 -0.70 12.81 -2.39
N THR A 80 -1.66 13.61 -1.95
CA THR A 80 -2.96 13.77 -2.63
C THR A 80 -2.83 14.41 -4.00
N LYS A 81 -1.82 15.26 -4.22
CA LYS A 81 -1.57 15.94 -5.51
C LYS A 81 -1.48 14.97 -6.68
N GLN A 82 -0.72 13.89 -6.54
CA GLN A 82 -0.53 12.90 -7.60
C GLN A 82 -1.81 12.11 -7.87
N MET A 83 -2.55 11.77 -6.82
CA MET A 83 -3.83 11.09 -6.96
C MET A 83 -4.85 11.98 -7.68
N THR A 84 -4.94 13.27 -7.30
CA THR A 84 -5.83 14.24 -7.93
C THR A 84 -5.50 14.42 -9.42
N ALA A 85 -4.21 14.51 -9.78
CA ALA A 85 -3.80 14.66 -11.18
C ALA A 85 -4.25 13.46 -12.02
N LEU A 86 -4.01 12.24 -11.56
CA LEU A 86 -4.44 11.02 -12.27
C LEU A 86 -5.97 10.89 -12.38
N ASP A 87 -6.69 11.35 -11.35
CA ASP A 87 -8.15 11.37 -11.36
C ASP A 87 -8.70 12.38 -12.37
N GLU A 88 -8.14 13.59 -12.41
CA GLU A 88 -8.50 14.63 -13.41
C GLU A 88 -8.22 14.19 -14.85
N GLU A 89 -7.23 13.35 -15.07
CA GLU A 89 -6.90 12.74 -16.36
C GLU A 89 -7.76 11.52 -16.71
N GLY A 90 -8.61 11.07 -15.78
CA GLY A 90 -9.47 9.89 -15.97
C GLY A 90 -8.71 8.57 -15.95
N LEU A 91 -7.53 8.53 -15.32
CA LEU A 91 -6.69 7.34 -15.17
C LEU A 91 -6.96 6.58 -13.88
N MET A 92 -7.88 7.06 -13.04
CA MET A 92 -8.32 6.44 -11.80
C MET A 92 -9.84 6.22 -11.82
N ASP A 93 -10.28 5.22 -11.08
CA ASP A 93 -11.69 5.09 -10.71
C ASP A 93 -11.96 6.04 -9.53
N SER A 94 -12.55 7.20 -9.80
CA SER A 94 -12.79 8.28 -8.83
C SER A 94 -13.52 7.78 -7.58
N ASP A 95 -14.45 6.83 -7.74
CA ASP A 95 -15.24 6.28 -6.63
C ASP A 95 -14.41 5.35 -5.73
N SER A 96 -13.25 4.88 -6.20
CA SER A 96 -12.33 4.03 -5.44
C SER A 96 -11.27 4.80 -4.64
N ILE A 97 -11.16 6.12 -4.84
CA ILE A 97 -10.13 6.94 -4.18
C ILE A 97 -10.47 7.14 -2.72
N VAL A 98 -9.58 6.73 -1.83
CA VAL A 98 -9.74 6.86 -0.38
C VAL A 98 -8.51 7.48 0.28
N ASN A 99 -8.73 8.35 1.25
CA ASN A 99 -7.68 8.81 2.16
C ASN A 99 -7.46 7.76 3.24
N LEU A 100 -6.48 6.88 3.02
CA LEU A 100 -6.23 5.72 3.87
C LEU A 100 -5.45 6.07 5.14
N LEU A 101 -4.46 6.97 5.04
CA LEU A 101 -3.52 7.34 6.10
C LEU A 101 -3.34 8.85 6.15
N GLU A 102 -3.06 9.37 7.34
CA GLU A 102 -2.69 10.77 7.57
C GLU A 102 -1.30 10.81 8.22
N ASN A 103 -0.39 11.57 7.65
CA ASN A 103 0.92 11.87 8.24
C ASN A 103 0.94 13.28 8.81
N LYS A 104 1.61 13.46 9.95
CA LYS A 104 1.77 14.76 10.62
C LYS A 104 3.23 15.08 10.81
N VAL A 105 3.60 16.29 10.45
CA VAL A 105 4.93 16.81 10.78
C VAL A 105 4.98 17.09 12.29
N VAL A 106 6.00 16.56 12.96
CA VAL A 106 6.22 16.75 14.39
C VAL A 106 7.63 17.32 14.64
N LEU A 107 7.73 18.13 15.68
CA LEU A 107 9.00 18.61 16.19
C LEU A 107 9.47 17.62 17.27
N ILE A 108 10.69 17.12 17.12
CA ILE A 108 11.33 16.27 18.13
C ILE A 108 12.60 16.92 18.65
N VAL A 109 12.90 16.67 19.91
CA VAL A 109 14.17 17.05 20.54
C VAL A 109 14.83 15.79 21.10
N PRO A 110 16.18 15.74 21.23
CA PRO A 110 16.85 14.60 21.85
C PRO A 110 16.36 14.36 23.29
N GLU A 111 16.27 13.09 23.67
CA GLU A 111 15.96 12.70 25.05
C GLU A 111 16.99 13.32 26.01
N GLY A 112 16.52 13.87 27.12
CA GLY A 112 17.36 14.56 28.09
C GLY A 112 17.87 15.93 27.67
N SER A 113 17.34 16.50 26.58
CA SER A 113 17.64 17.87 26.17
C SER A 113 17.25 18.87 27.28
N ASP A 114 18.15 19.77 27.62
CA ASP A 114 17.94 20.92 28.54
C ASP A 114 17.34 22.13 27.84
N LYS A 115 17.11 22.04 26.53
CA LYS A 115 16.50 23.08 25.72
C LYS A 115 14.97 23.09 25.91
N ASP A 116 14.47 24.23 26.34
CA ASP A 116 13.04 24.49 26.48
C ASP A 116 12.45 24.80 25.08
N ILE A 117 12.20 23.75 24.29
CA ILE A 117 11.62 23.82 22.95
C ILE A 117 10.31 23.07 22.98
N ALA A 118 9.20 23.82 22.89
CA ALA A 118 7.85 23.31 22.95
C ALA A 118 7.04 23.55 21.65
N SER A 119 7.54 24.40 20.77
CA SER A 119 6.85 24.78 19.53
C SER A 119 7.80 24.95 18.35
N PHE A 120 7.24 25.03 17.13
CA PHE A 120 8.02 25.38 15.93
C PHE A 120 8.58 26.80 15.98
N GLU A 121 7.91 27.72 16.66
CA GLU A 121 8.37 29.09 16.87
C GLU A 121 9.66 29.12 17.71
N ASP A 122 9.77 28.27 18.74
CA ASP A 122 11.01 28.14 19.53
C ASP A 122 12.18 27.69 18.68
N ALA A 123 11.93 26.86 17.65
CA ALA A 123 12.95 26.39 16.73
C ALA A 123 13.54 27.52 15.86
N ALA A 124 12.85 28.64 15.71
CA ALA A 124 13.30 29.84 14.98
C ALA A 124 14.07 30.84 15.85
N THR A 125 14.30 30.53 17.12
CA THR A 125 15.02 31.40 18.07
C THR A 125 16.47 30.94 18.25
N ASP A 126 17.26 31.72 19.01
CA ASP A 126 18.64 31.42 19.39
C ASP A 126 18.79 30.21 20.34
N LYS A 127 17.68 29.64 20.83
CA LYS A 127 17.67 28.35 21.55
C LYS A 127 18.21 27.22 20.69
N VAL A 128 18.07 27.31 19.36
CA VAL A 128 18.43 26.26 18.40
C VAL A 128 19.53 26.73 17.47
N SER A 129 20.68 26.07 17.53
CA SER A 129 21.83 26.37 16.66
C SER A 129 21.83 25.55 15.36
N MET A 130 21.06 24.45 15.31
CA MET A 130 21.00 23.55 14.15
C MET A 130 19.67 22.83 14.11
N ILE A 131 19.05 22.75 12.93
CA ILE A 131 17.83 22.00 12.66
C ILE A 131 18.12 21.04 11.53
N GLY A 132 17.73 19.77 11.71
CA GLY A 132 17.66 18.80 10.63
C GLY A 132 16.30 18.88 9.96
N LEU A 133 16.29 19.08 8.65
CA LEU A 133 15.08 19.07 7.83
C LEU A 133 15.19 17.97 6.77
N GLY A 134 14.07 17.29 6.48
CA GLY A 134 13.95 16.47 5.28
C GLY A 134 13.95 17.37 4.04
N GLU A 135 14.62 16.93 2.97
CA GLU A 135 14.48 17.63 1.68
C GLU A 135 13.04 17.50 1.18
N PRO A 136 12.45 18.59 0.66
CA PRO A 136 11.18 18.49 -0.03
C PRO A 136 11.38 17.66 -1.31
N GLY A 137 10.58 16.57 -1.42
CA GLY A 137 10.55 15.71 -2.60
C GLY A 137 9.78 16.33 -3.77
#